data_1df826eb9b6a5a44a8b0c8e95df9d51b
#
_entry.id   1df826eb9b6a5a44a8b0c8e95df9d51b
#
_cell.length_a   1.000
_cell.length_b   1.000
_cell.length_c   1.000
_cell.angle_alpha   90.00
_cell.angle_beta   90.00
_cell.angle_gamma   90.00
#
_symmetry.space_group_name_H-M   'P 1'
#
loop_
_entity.id
_entity.type
_entity.pdbx_description
1 polymer ?
#
loop_
_entity_poly.entity_id
_entity_poly.type
_entity_poly.pdbx_seq_one_letter_code
_entity_poly.pdbx_strand_id
1 'polypeptide(L)'
;MVSEVALSLDLAIILLAATVAGFLAKQTGQPTIIAYILAGVVIGPVVLGLVEVTELTATLSELGLAFLLFLLGIKMRIDEIKHILAPIVKVSLPQMAAVAALGTVASLALGFGTVESIIIGLAVMYSSTAVVVKMLTDLDETTTLHGKMDVGILLVQDVVVVILLAVLAAGRPESAAEVGTTLAVVLTLVAIITVAALAASKYALPPVFRRIADNRQVFFLIAISWAFLFVFVSDNVNLFLSPLGITAYLSIEMGAFLAGVAIAQLPYSKELQDRVNPLTDLFVMIFFTSVALSLDAGELFFYWQEAVIAAVALMIGKFLIFFALIGWQRFDSETTFFGSLYMIQVSEFGVVVATAAVAGDFIGVEILGFLTLVALITMSVSVYFFTYGEALYERAEPYVARFESTDVFTEEKREYKDHAVVIGYDDLTRNVLTLLDDHYEGLVVVDRRADHVEQLTEAGYDAVFGDIGSGSIRKDVALKKADLVVSSSDQLEIGTRILRETSDDSTVILEAKTDEDARVLYERGTDYVIQSVSLASDRLADTLRALLDESDAFEETAQRDAELLRDPQPFRDVHERMVEDLDD
;
A
#
# COMPACT_ATOMS: atom_id res chain seq x y z
N MET A 1 7.62 -11.41 -40.50
CA MET A 1 9.08 -11.41 -40.25
C MET A 1 9.71 -10.02 -40.03
N VAL A 2 8.94 -8.93 -40.13
CA VAL A 2 9.41 -7.56 -39.70
C VAL A 2 9.35 -7.38 -38.19
N SER A 3 8.77 -8.31 -37.46
CA SER A 3 8.29 -8.08 -36.13
C SER A 3 9.26 -8.40 -34.96
N GLU A 4 10.08 -9.43 -35.04
CA GLU A 4 10.82 -9.86 -33.84
C GLU A 4 12.03 -8.97 -33.51
N VAL A 5 12.75 -8.47 -34.53
CA VAL A 5 13.89 -7.57 -34.30
C VAL A 5 13.41 -6.16 -33.91
N ALA A 6 12.33 -5.67 -34.51
CA ALA A 6 11.73 -4.39 -34.15
C ALA A 6 11.21 -4.45 -32.72
N LEU A 7 10.53 -5.52 -32.34
CA LEU A 7 9.94 -5.73 -31.02
C LEU A 7 11.00 -5.76 -29.91
N SER A 8 12.15 -6.43 -30.16
CA SER A 8 13.25 -6.44 -29.19
C SER A 8 13.96 -5.09 -29.09
N LEU A 9 13.97 -4.32 -30.19
CA LEU A 9 14.54 -2.96 -30.18
C LEU A 9 13.67 -1.99 -29.40
N ASP A 10 12.35 -2.03 -29.59
CA ASP A 10 11.40 -1.18 -28.88
C ASP A 10 11.50 -1.38 -27.35
N LEU A 11 11.50 -2.66 -26.91
CA LEU A 11 11.68 -2.97 -25.50
C LEU A 11 13.04 -2.49 -24.97
N ALA A 12 14.12 -2.64 -25.73
CA ALA A 12 15.44 -2.16 -25.34
C ALA A 12 15.47 -0.63 -25.21
N ILE A 13 14.81 0.10 -26.12
CA ILE A 13 14.71 1.57 -26.05
C ILE A 13 13.89 1.99 -24.81
N ILE A 14 12.75 1.35 -24.55
CA ILE A 14 11.93 1.60 -23.37
C ILE A 14 12.75 1.42 -22.10
N LEU A 15 13.40 0.27 -21.93
CA LEU A 15 14.19 -0.05 -20.76
C LEU A 15 15.35 0.93 -20.56
N LEU A 16 16.07 1.25 -21.64
CA LEU A 16 17.20 2.20 -21.58
C LEU A 16 16.73 3.60 -21.22
N ALA A 17 15.71 4.12 -21.89
CA ALA A 17 15.18 5.46 -21.65
C ALA A 17 14.63 5.59 -20.22
N ALA A 18 13.84 4.64 -19.77
CA ALA A 18 13.28 4.64 -18.43
C ALA A 18 14.36 4.49 -17.35
N THR A 19 15.37 3.62 -17.57
CA THR A 19 16.50 3.47 -16.64
C THR A 19 17.30 4.77 -16.51
N VAL A 20 17.62 5.42 -17.64
CA VAL A 20 18.35 6.70 -17.64
C VAL A 20 17.52 7.79 -16.93
N ALA A 21 16.24 7.89 -17.28
CA ALA A 21 15.34 8.86 -16.66
C ALA A 21 15.18 8.62 -15.16
N GLY A 22 14.99 7.38 -14.72
CA GLY A 22 14.89 7.00 -13.32
C GLY A 22 16.18 7.27 -12.54
N PHE A 23 17.34 7.01 -13.14
CA PHE A 23 18.63 7.33 -12.54
C PHE A 23 18.81 8.85 -12.34
N LEU A 24 18.47 9.66 -13.35
CA LEU A 24 18.52 11.12 -13.25
C LEU A 24 17.53 11.66 -12.21
N ALA A 25 16.34 11.08 -12.14
CA ALA A 25 15.35 11.44 -11.13
C ALA A 25 15.87 11.20 -9.71
N LYS A 26 16.46 10.02 -9.45
CA LYS A 26 17.06 9.70 -8.14
C LYS A 26 18.18 10.66 -7.77
N GLN A 27 19.05 11.04 -8.73
CA GLN A 27 20.12 12.03 -8.48
C GLN A 27 19.59 13.43 -8.16
N THR A 28 18.45 13.79 -8.69
CA THR A 28 17.83 15.12 -8.50
C THR A 28 16.78 15.14 -7.41
N GLY A 29 16.56 14.02 -6.68
CA GLY A 29 15.53 13.91 -5.66
C GLY A 29 14.11 13.95 -6.22
N GLN A 30 13.92 13.61 -7.51
CA GLN A 30 12.61 13.58 -8.13
C GLN A 30 11.99 12.19 -8.09
N PRO A 31 10.65 12.08 -8.03
CA PRO A 31 9.96 10.80 -8.07
C PRO A 31 10.20 10.05 -9.38
N THR A 32 10.54 8.75 -9.27
CA THR A 32 10.89 7.92 -10.43
C THR A 32 9.71 7.67 -11.38
N ILE A 33 8.48 7.61 -10.86
CA ILE A 33 7.26 7.46 -11.68
C ILE A 33 7.15 8.55 -12.73
N ILE A 34 7.38 9.81 -12.33
CA ILE A 34 7.32 10.96 -13.25
C ILE A 34 8.39 10.83 -14.32
N ALA A 35 9.59 10.38 -13.94
CA ALA A 35 10.67 10.16 -14.90
C ALA A 35 10.32 9.09 -15.93
N TYR A 36 9.66 8.01 -15.53
CA TYR A 36 9.21 6.95 -16.44
C TYR A 36 8.13 7.44 -17.41
N ILE A 37 7.15 8.21 -16.91
CA ILE A 37 6.14 8.84 -17.76
C ILE A 37 6.79 9.81 -18.75
N LEU A 38 7.68 10.69 -18.29
CA LEU A 38 8.40 11.61 -19.17
C LEU A 38 9.28 10.90 -20.18
N ALA A 39 9.94 9.79 -19.81
CA ALA A 39 10.70 8.97 -20.76
C ALA A 39 9.78 8.46 -21.88
N GLY A 40 8.58 7.93 -21.54
CA GLY A 40 7.59 7.49 -22.50
C GLY A 40 7.11 8.61 -23.43
N VAL A 41 6.82 9.81 -22.90
CA VAL A 41 6.46 10.98 -23.73
C VAL A 41 7.58 11.34 -24.72
N VAL A 42 8.85 11.31 -24.25
CA VAL A 42 10.00 11.70 -25.09
C VAL A 42 10.26 10.68 -26.20
N ILE A 43 10.27 9.37 -25.88
CA ILE A 43 10.55 8.34 -26.90
C ILE A 43 9.33 7.99 -27.76
N GLY A 44 8.12 8.32 -27.28
CA GLY A 44 6.84 8.04 -27.91
C GLY A 44 6.49 8.98 -29.07
N PRO A 45 5.28 8.79 -29.63
CA PRO A 45 4.80 9.55 -30.78
C PRO A 45 4.71 11.07 -30.55
N VAL A 46 4.61 11.50 -29.30
CA VAL A 46 4.47 12.91 -28.95
C VAL A 46 5.72 13.74 -29.27
N VAL A 47 6.93 13.19 -29.06
CA VAL A 47 8.19 13.95 -29.24
C VAL A 47 9.10 13.33 -30.31
N LEU A 48 9.62 12.14 -30.10
CA LEU A 48 10.61 11.53 -30.98
C LEU A 48 10.04 10.48 -31.95
N GLY A 49 8.92 9.85 -31.62
CA GLY A 49 8.31 8.78 -32.42
C GLY A 49 9.24 7.57 -32.65
N LEU A 50 10.09 7.25 -31.65
CA LEU A 50 11.05 6.14 -31.75
C LEU A 50 10.40 4.80 -31.44
N VAL A 51 9.36 4.79 -30.62
CA VAL A 51 8.67 3.59 -30.16
C VAL A 51 7.17 3.81 -30.25
N GLU A 52 6.47 2.79 -30.72
CA GLU A 52 5.00 2.73 -30.71
C GLU A 52 4.53 1.63 -29.76
N VAL A 53 3.26 1.72 -29.29
CA VAL A 53 2.67 0.65 -28.48
C VAL A 53 2.47 -0.58 -29.35
N THR A 54 3.07 -1.68 -28.94
CA THR A 54 2.93 -3.00 -29.57
C THR A 54 2.15 -3.93 -28.64
N GLU A 55 1.62 -5.04 -29.14
CA GLU A 55 0.97 -6.06 -28.30
C GLU A 55 1.89 -6.55 -27.17
N LEU A 56 3.20 -6.66 -27.43
CA LEU A 56 4.16 -7.06 -26.41
C LEU A 56 4.30 -6.00 -25.31
N THR A 57 4.47 -4.73 -25.67
CA THR A 57 4.62 -3.65 -24.68
C THR A 57 3.34 -3.47 -23.86
N ALA A 58 2.17 -3.64 -24.48
CA ALA A 58 0.88 -3.64 -23.79
C ALA A 58 0.79 -4.80 -22.78
N THR A 59 1.10 -6.03 -23.21
CA THR A 59 1.09 -7.21 -22.33
C THR A 59 2.08 -7.06 -21.17
N LEU A 60 3.29 -6.55 -21.42
CA LEU A 60 4.28 -6.31 -20.36
C LEU A 60 3.83 -5.22 -19.39
N SER A 61 3.12 -4.22 -19.88
CA SER A 61 2.50 -3.17 -19.06
C SER A 61 1.42 -3.74 -18.13
N GLU A 62 0.50 -4.55 -18.66
CA GLU A 62 -0.54 -5.24 -17.89
C GLU A 62 0.06 -6.18 -16.82
N LEU A 63 1.11 -6.92 -17.19
CA LEU A 63 1.85 -7.75 -16.23
C LEU A 63 2.49 -6.90 -15.13
N GLY A 64 2.96 -5.69 -15.46
CA GLY A 64 3.51 -4.76 -14.48
C GLY A 64 2.53 -4.41 -13.38
N LEU A 65 1.32 -4.06 -13.78
CA LEU A 65 0.24 -3.76 -12.85
C LEU A 65 -0.19 -5.01 -12.08
N ALA A 66 -0.29 -6.17 -12.75
CA ALA A 66 -0.61 -7.42 -12.08
C ALA A 66 0.43 -7.80 -11.01
N PHE A 67 1.73 -7.67 -11.28
CA PHE A 67 2.78 -7.93 -10.29
C PHE A 67 2.74 -6.95 -9.12
N LEU A 68 2.47 -5.68 -9.38
CA LEU A 68 2.32 -4.67 -8.33
C LEU A 68 1.17 -5.03 -7.38
N LEU A 69 0.02 -5.43 -7.92
CA LEU A 69 -1.14 -5.80 -7.11
C LEU A 69 -0.98 -7.17 -6.44
N PHE A 70 -0.27 -8.10 -7.06
CA PHE A 70 0.12 -9.34 -6.41
C PHE A 70 1.01 -9.08 -5.18
N LEU A 71 2.03 -8.22 -5.31
CA LEU A 71 2.88 -7.81 -4.21
C LEU A 71 2.09 -7.12 -3.09
N LEU A 72 1.18 -6.21 -3.46
CA LEU A 72 0.27 -5.60 -2.51
C LEU A 72 -0.58 -6.65 -1.78
N GLY A 73 -1.17 -7.58 -2.54
CA GLY A 73 -1.96 -8.67 -1.96
C GLY A 73 -1.17 -9.48 -0.93
N ILE A 74 0.12 -9.77 -1.18
CA ILE A 74 0.99 -10.48 -0.22
C ILE A 74 1.20 -9.66 1.08
N LYS A 75 1.14 -8.34 1.01
CA LYS A 75 1.27 -7.46 2.19
C LYS A 75 -0.04 -7.34 2.99
N MET A 76 -1.19 -7.75 2.42
CA MET A 76 -2.49 -7.54 3.04
C MET A 76 -3.05 -8.79 3.73
N ARG A 77 -3.21 -8.74 5.04
CA ARG A 77 -3.87 -9.78 5.83
C ARG A 77 -5.36 -9.47 5.95
N ILE A 78 -6.21 -10.48 5.71
CA ILE A 78 -7.67 -10.32 5.74
C ILE A 78 -8.17 -9.89 7.11
N ASP A 79 -7.56 -10.43 8.18
CA ASP A 79 -7.95 -10.11 9.56
C ASP A 79 -7.80 -8.61 9.86
N GLU A 80 -6.84 -7.94 9.24
CA GLU A 80 -6.61 -6.51 9.42
C GLU A 80 -7.60 -5.62 8.66
N ILE A 81 -8.21 -6.14 7.58
CA ILE A 81 -9.12 -5.36 6.70
C ILE A 81 -10.58 -5.53 7.09
N LYS A 82 -10.96 -6.69 7.66
CA LYS A 82 -12.37 -7.02 7.93
C LYS A 82 -13.12 -5.96 8.74
N HIS A 83 -12.42 -5.26 9.65
CA HIS A 83 -13.00 -4.23 10.52
C HIS A 83 -13.26 -2.91 9.78
N ILE A 84 -12.54 -2.63 8.69
CA ILE A 84 -12.67 -1.40 7.90
C ILE A 84 -13.46 -1.58 6.59
N LEU A 85 -13.92 -2.81 6.27
CA LEU A 85 -14.70 -3.07 5.04
C LEU A 85 -15.97 -2.23 4.95
N ALA A 86 -16.72 -2.09 6.04
CA ALA A 86 -17.95 -1.30 6.03
C ALA A 86 -17.70 0.21 5.81
N PRO A 87 -16.74 0.86 6.48
CA PRO A 87 -16.27 2.20 6.15
C PRO A 87 -15.82 2.33 4.69
N ILE A 88 -15.01 1.39 4.16
CA ILE A 88 -14.53 1.41 2.77
C ILE A 88 -15.70 1.51 1.80
N VAL A 89 -16.71 0.64 1.89
CA VAL A 89 -17.86 0.65 0.99
C VAL A 89 -18.70 1.93 1.14
N LYS A 90 -18.86 2.42 2.39
CA LYS A 90 -19.60 3.65 2.68
C LYS A 90 -18.90 4.91 2.16
N VAL A 91 -17.59 4.89 1.96
CA VAL A 91 -16.83 5.97 1.33
C VAL A 91 -16.83 5.78 -0.20
N SER A 92 -16.52 4.57 -0.70
CA SER A 92 -16.28 4.30 -2.12
C SER A 92 -17.48 4.65 -3.01
N LEU A 93 -18.67 4.14 -2.70
CA LEU A 93 -19.82 4.35 -3.57
C LEU A 93 -20.31 5.80 -3.60
N PRO A 94 -20.47 6.52 -2.47
CA PRO A 94 -20.84 7.93 -2.49
C PRO A 94 -19.79 8.83 -3.15
N GLN A 95 -18.48 8.57 -2.93
CA GLN A 95 -17.43 9.36 -3.58
C GLN A 95 -17.46 9.19 -5.09
N MET A 96 -17.64 7.96 -5.60
CA MET A 96 -17.74 7.72 -7.04
C MET A 96 -18.91 8.50 -7.66
N ALA A 97 -20.08 8.44 -7.03
CA ALA A 97 -21.25 9.22 -7.49
C ALA A 97 -21.00 10.74 -7.43
N ALA A 98 -20.38 11.23 -6.35
CA ALA A 98 -20.09 12.64 -6.19
C ALA A 98 -19.03 13.14 -7.20
N VAL A 99 -17.96 12.35 -7.43
CA VAL A 99 -16.92 12.70 -8.41
C VAL A 99 -17.45 12.59 -9.84
N ALA A 100 -18.28 11.58 -10.16
CA ALA A 100 -18.94 11.50 -11.45
C ALA A 100 -19.83 12.73 -11.72
N ALA A 101 -20.60 13.15 -10.72
CA ALA A 101 -21.40 14.38 -10.81
C ALA A 101 -20.52 15.62 -10.98
N LEU A 102 -19.44 15.73 -10.20
CA LEU A 102 -18.46 16.83 -10.31
C LEU A 102 -17.86 16.89 -11.73
N GLY A 103 -17.36 15.75 -12.24
CA GLY A 103 -16.79 15.65 -13.58
C GLY A 103 -17.80 16.01 -14.67
N THR A 104 -19.04 15.53 -14.54
CA THR A 104 -20.13 15.90 -15.48
C THR A 104 -20.42 17.39 -15.47
N VAL A 105 -20.56 17.99 -14.28
CA VAL A 105 -20.84 19.44 -14.16
C VAL A 105 -19.66 20.28 -14.66
N ALA A 106 -18.44 19.89 -14.32
CA ALA A 106 -17.24 20.59 -14.80
C ALA A 106 -17.12 20.53 -16.32
N SER A 107 -17.39 19.37 -16.95
CA SER A 107 -17.36 19.21 -18.41
C SER A 107 -18.44 20.00 -19.11
N LEU A 108 -19.67 20.04 -18.57
CA LEU A 108 -20.74 20.89 -19.07
C LEU A 108 -20.34 22.38 -19.01
N ALA A 109 -19.70 22.81 -17.93
CA ALA A 109 -19.23 24.19 -17.77
C ALA A 109 -18.09 24.53 -18.75
N LEU A 110 -17.30 23.55 -19.18
CA LEU A 110 -16.26 23.69 -20.22
C LEU A 110 -16.82 23.65 -21.64
N GLY A 111 -18.14 23.40 -21.81
CA GLY A 111 -18.83 23.47 -23.11
C GLY A 111 -18.96 22.14 -23.85
N PHE A 112 -18.61 20.99 -23.20
CA PHE A 112 -18.84 19.67 -23.77
C PHE A 112 -20.32 19.31 -23.85
N GLY A 113 -20.70 18.47 -24.81
CA GLY A 113 -22.08 17.99 -24.95
C GLY A 113 -22.53 17.16 -23.74
N THR A 114 -23.84 17.00 -23.58
CA THR A 114 -24.42 16.31 -22.40
C THR A 114 -23.95 14.86 -22.29
N VAL A 115 -23.94 14.11 -23.40
CA VAL A 115 -23.50 12.70 -23.41
C VAL A 115 -22.01 12.61 -23.12
N GLU A 116 -21.21 13.45 -23.77
CA GLU A 116 -19.76 13.53 -23.53
C GLU A 116 -19.47 13.85 -22.05
N SER A 117 -20.18 14.83 -21.48
CA SER A 117 -19.99 15.22 -20.08
C SER A 117 -20.33 14.09 -19.09
N ILE A 118 -21.37 13.30 -19.36
CA ILE A 118 -21.72 12.13 -18.54
C ILE A 118 -20.60 11.09 -18.63
N ILE A 119 -20.12 10.79 -19.83
CA ILE A 119 -19.02 9.82 -20.03
C ILE A 119 -17.74 10.32 -19.37
N ILE A 120 -17.40 11.61 -19.51
CA ILE A 120 -16.26 12.22 -18.80
C ILE A 120 -16.43 12.06 -17.30
N GLY A 121 -17.59 12.36 -16.74
CA GLY A 121 -17.88 12.18 -15.32
C GLY A 121 -17.66 10.74 -14.84
N LEU A 122 -18.15 9.77 -15.61
CA LEU A 122 -17.97 8.33 -15.33
C LEU A 122 -16.51 7.91 -15.47
N ALA A 123 -15.76 8.48 -16.41
CA ALA A 123 -14.34 8.16 -16.61
C ALA A 123 -13.44 8.71 -15.50
N VAL A 124 -13.72 9.91 -14.94
CA VAL A 124 -12.87 10.57 -13.95
C VAL A 124 -13.17 10.18 -12.49
N MET A 125 -14.21 9.38 -12.25
CA MET A 125 -14.60 9.01 -10.88
C MET A 125 -13.63 8.05 -10.19
N TYR A 126 -12.79 7.39 -10.94
CA TYR A 126 -11.79 6.43 -10.43
C TYR A 126 -10.48 7.12 -10.05
N SER A 127 -9.76 6.54 -9.09
CA SER A 127 -8.39 6.94 -8.74
C SER A 127 -7.40 5.90 -9.27
N SER A 128 -6.16 6.30 -9.56
CA SER A 128 -5.18 5.40 -10.16
C SER A 128 -4.65 4.39 -9.14
N THR A 129 -5.02 3.13 -9.33
CA THR A 129 -4.53 2.00 -8.52
C THR A 129 -3.02 1.86 -8.64
N ALA A 130 -2.47 2.00 -9.84
CA ALA A 130 -1.04 1.88 -10.10
C ALA A 130 -0.21 2.94 -9.34
N VAL A 131 -0.63 4.21 -9.38
CA VAL A 131 0.10 5.31 -8.70
C VAL A 131 -0.02 5.16 -7.18
N VAL A 132 -1.23 4.98 -6.66
CA VAL A 132 -1.46 4.90 -5.21
C VAL A 132 -0.70 3.72 -4.61
N VAL A 133 -0.87 2.52 -5.17
CA VAL A 133 -0.23 1.32 -4.64
C VAL A 133 1.30 1.39 -4.72
N LYS A 134 1.84 1.90 -5.84
CA LYS A 134 3.29 2.07 -5.97
C LYS A 134 3.81 3.07 -4.95
N MET A 135 3.17 4.21 -4.78
CA MET A 135 3.60 5.23 -3.83
C MET A 135 3.47 4.77 -2.37
N LEU A 136 2.35 4.15 -1.99
CA LEU A 136 2.20 3.55 -0.66
C LEU A 136 3.24 2.47 -0.38
N THR A 137 3.64 1.72 -1.42
CA THR A 137 4.69 0.70 -1.29
C THR A 137 6.07 1.33 -1.11
N ASP A 138 6.38 2.38 -1.87
CA ASP A 138 7.67 3.09 -1.79
C ASP A 138 7.84 3.85 -0.47
N LEU A 139 6.74 4.32 0.13
CA LEU A 139 6.71 5.01 1.43
C LEU A 139 6.54 4.05 2.62
N ASP A 140 6.37 2.73 2.36
CA ASP A 140 6.06 1.70 3.36
C ASP A 140 4.76 1.95 4.16
N GLU A 141 3.79 2.64 3.52
CA GLU A 141 2.51 3.03 4.12
C GLU A 141 1.34 2.07 3.79
N THR A 142 1.60 0.97 3.10
CA THR A 142 0.55 -0.02 2.72
C THR A 142 -0.16 -0.65 3.91
N THR A 143 0.47 -0.67 5.08
CA THR A 143 -0.07 -1.26 6.32
C THR A 143 -0.69 -0.23 7.26
N THR A 144 -0.53 1.07 6.98
CA THR A 144 -1.19 2.14 7.75
C THR A 144 -2.72 2.12 7.54
N LEU A 145 -3.47 2.78 8.42
CA LEU A 145 -4.93 2.80 8.35
C LEU A 145 -5.42 3.49 7.06
N HIS A 146 -4.83 4.65 6.70
CA HIS A 146 -5.15 5.32 5.43
C HIS A 146 -4.73 4.48 4.22
N GLY A 147 -3.56 3.82 4.24
CA GLY A 147 -3.12 2.95 3.15
C GLY A 147 -4.05 1.76 2.94
N LYS A 148 -4.46 1.06 4.00
CA LYS A 148 -5.45 -0.04 3.93
C LYS A 148 -6.81 0.45 3.42
N MET A 149 -7.23 1.64 3.84
CA MET A 149 -8.49 2.25 3.40
C MET A 149 -8.42 2.61 1.92
N ASP A 150 -7.36 3.27 1.46
CA ASP A 150 -7.18 3.68 0.07
C ASP A 150 -7.16 2.48 -0.86
N VAL A 151 -6.38 1.44 -0.53
CA VAL A 151 -6.38 0.19 -1.29
C VAL A 151 -7.76 -0.46 -1.32
N GLY A 152 -8.46 -0.49 -0.19
CA GLY A 152 -9.82 -1.02 -0.13
C GLY A 152 -10.80 -0.24 -1.01
N ILE A 153 -10.70 1.09 -1.03
CA ILE A 153 -11.50 1.96 -1.91
C ILE A 153 -11.19 1.67 -3.39
N LEU A 154 -9.92 1.56 -3.76
CA LEU A 154 -9.48 1.22 -5.11
C LEU A 154 -10.05 -0.11 -5.58
N LEU A 155 -10.01 -1.15 -4.74
CA LEU A 155 -10.61 -2.45 -5.06
C LEU A 155 -12.11 -2.37 -5.34
N VAL A 156 -12.85 -1.55 -4.60
CA VAL A 156 -14.27 -1.31 -4.88
C VAL A 156 -14.44 -0.56 -6.21
N GLN A 157 -13.58 0.42 -6.49
CA GLN A 157 -13.59 1.14 -7.76
C GLN A 157 -13.30 0.20 -8.95
N ASP A 158 -12.36 -0.73 -8.81
CA ASP A 158 -12.01 -1.71 -9.85
C ASP A 158 -13.18 -2.66 -10.16
N VAL A 159 -13.98 -3.05 -9.16
CA VAL A 159 -15.22 -3.81 -9.40
C VAL A 159 -16.23 -2.98 -10.21
N VAL A 160 -16.39 -1.70 -9.86
CA VAL A 160 -17.35 -0.82 -10.55
C VAL A 160 -16.91 -0.51 -11.98
N VAL A 161 -15.60 -0.34 -12.24
CA VAL A 161 -15.11 -0.10 -13.61
C VAL A 161 -15.37 -1.29 -14.52
N VAL A 162 -15.16 -2.51 -14.02
CA VAL A 162 -15.48 -3.74 -14.78
C VAL A 162 -16.96 -3.80 -15.16
N ILE A 163 -17.84 -3.44 -14.23
CA ILE A 163 -19.28 -3.39 -14.50
C ILE A 163 -19.58 -2.32 -15.58
N LEU A 164 -19.01 -1.13 -15.45
CA LEU A 164 -19.21 -0.06 -16.42
C LEU A 164 -18.72 -0.44 -17.81
N LEU A 165 -17.53 -1.05 -17.90
CA LEU A 165 -16.97 -1.55 -19.17
C LEU A 165 -17.85 -2.63 -19.79
N ALA A 166 -18.38 -3.56 -19.00
CA ALA A 166 -19.31 -4.57 -19.48
C ALA A 166 -20.61 -3.93 -20.05
N VAL A 167 -21.12 -2.88 -19.40
CA VAL A 167 -22.29 -2.15 -19.87
C VAL A 167 -21.99 -1.38 -21.18
N LEU A 168 -20.83 -0.73 -21.26
CA LEU A 168 -20.42 0.00 -22.47
C LEU A 168 -20.16 -0.95 -23.67
N ALA A 169 -19.53 -2.11 -23.40
CA ALA A 169 -19.25 -3.13 -24.43
C ALA A 169 -20.51 -3.82 -24.94
N ALA A 170 -21.54 -3.95 -24.12
CA ALA A 170 -22.87 -4.46 -24.55
C ALA A 170 -23.63 -3.46 -25.45
N GLY A 171 -23.13 -2.24 -25.60
CA GLY A 171 -23.80 -1.15 -26.30
C GLY A 171 -24.88 -0.52 -25.42
N ARG A 172 -25.93 0.03 -26.04
CA ARG A 172 -27.03 0.63 -25.27
C ARG A 172 -27.86 -0.49 -24.62
N PRO A 173 -27.85 -0.62 -23.28
CA PRO A 173 -28.63 -1.68 -22.61
C PRO A 173 -30.11 -1.48 -22.92
N GLU A 174 -30.76 -2.55 -23.32
CA GLU A 174 -32.20 -2.52 -23.66
C GLU A 174 -33.09 -2.37 -22.40
N SER A 175 -32.55 -2.75 -21.21
CA SER A 175 -33.32 -2.70 -19.96
C SER A 175 -32.45 -2.59 -18.71
N ALA A 176 -33.00 -2.00 -17.63
CA ALA A 176 -32.39 -2.00 -16.32
C ALA A 176 -32.17 -3.43 -15.75
N ALA A 177 -32.95 -4.41 -16.21
CA ALA A 177 -32.78 -5.82 -15.81
C ALA A 177 -31.50 -6.41 -16.36
N GLU A 178 -31.06 -6.04 -17.56
CA GLU A 178 -29.81 -6.49 -18.16
C GLU A 178 -28.59 -5.96 -17.39
N VAL A 179 -28.62 -4.69 -16.98
CA VAL A 179 -27.59 -4.12 -16.10
C VAL A 179 -27.54 -4.86 -14.76
N GLY A 180 -28.73 -5.17 -14.19
CA GLY A 180 -28.82 -5.93 -12.94
C GLY A 180 -28.28 -7.37 -13.04
N THR A 181 -28.48 -8.04 -14.16
CA THR A 181 -27.94 -9.41 -14.38
C THR A 181 -26.42 -9.37 -14.55
N THR A 182 -25.88 -8.42 -15.31
CA THR A 182 -24.44 -8.22 -15.47
C THR A 182 -23.76 -7.97 -14.12
N LEU A 183 -24.32 -7.08 -13.31
CA LEU A 183 -23.83 -6.80 -11.96
C LEU A 183 -23.84 -8.07 -11.08
N ALA A 184 -24.94 -8.83 -11.08
CA ALA A 184 -25.06 -10.05 -10.31
C ALA A 184 -24.02 -11.11 -10.73
N VAL A 185 -23.77 -11.26 -12.03
CA VAL A 185 -22.76 -12.18 -12.57
C VAL A 185 -21.35 -11.76 -12.12
N VAL A 186 -20.97 -10.50 -12.29
CA VAL A 186 -19.64 -10.01 -11.89
C VAL A 186 -19.42 -10.18 -10.39
N LEU A 187 -20.36 -9.76 -9.54
CA LEU A 187 -20.25 -9.93 -8.09
C LEU A 187 -20.16 -11.40 -7.67
N THR A 188 -20.91 -12.27 -8.34
CA THR A 188 -20.86 -13.72 -8.07
C THR A 188 -19.49 -14.29 -8.43
N LEU A 189 -18.90 -13.89 -9.56
CA LEU A 189 -17.58 -14.33 -9.98
C LEU A 189 -16.49 -13.85 -9.03
N VAL A 190 -16.52 -12.58 -8.65
CA VAL A 190 -15.60 -12.01 -7.65
C VAL A 190 -15.68 -12.81 -6.35
N ALA A 191 -16.90 -13.09 -5.87
CA ALA A 191 -17.11 -13.90 -4.67
C ALA A 191 -16.55 -15.32 -4.83
N ILE A 192 -16.79 -15.99 -5.96
CA ILE A 192 -16.29 -17.35 -6.23
C ILE A 192 -14.75 -17.37 -6.23
N ILE A 193 -14.10 -16.44 -6.93
CA ILE A 193 -12.64 -16.39 -7.01
C ILE A 193 -12.03 -16.04 -5.65
N THR A 194 -12.65 -15.13 -4.89
CA THR A 194 -12.23 -14.82 -3.53
C THR A 194 -12.32 -16.03 -2.62
N VAL A 195 -13.45 -16.75 -2.63
CA VAL A 195 -13.62 -17.97 -1.84
C VAL A 195 -12.62 -19.05 -2.28
N ALA A 196 -12.39 -19.21 -3.59
CA ALA A 196 -11.39 -20.14 -4.11
C ALA A 196 -9.96 -19.79 -3.66
N ALA A 197 -9.58 -18.51 -3.70
CA ALA A 197 -8.30 -18.02 -3.22
C ALA A 197 -8.10 -18.30 -1.72
N LEU A 198 -9.11 -18.01 -0.89
CA LEU A 198 -9.08 -18.28 0.55
C LEU A 198 -9.08 -19.77 0.89
N ALA A 199 -9.86 -20.56 0.18
CA ALA A 199 -9.85 -22.01 0.34
C ALA A 199 -8.48 -22.60 -0.02
N ALA A 200 -7.88 -22.14 -1.11
CA ALA A 200 -6.55 -22.55 -1.51
C ALA A 200 -5.48 -22.12 -0.49
N SER A 201 -5.57 -20.90 0.05
CA SER A 201 -4.71 -20.41 1.14
C SER A 201 -4.73 -21.32 2.36
N LYS A 202 -5.93 -21.81 2.73
CA LYS A 202 -6.10 -22.65 3.91
C LYS A 202 -5.75 -24.13 3.69
N TYR A 203 -6.07 -24.68 2.51
CA TYR A 203 -6.01 -26.13 2.28
C TYR A 203 -4.97 -26.57 1.27
N ALA A 204 -4.74 -25.82 0.19
CA ALA A 204 -3.89 -26.23 -0.93
C ALA A 204 -2.45 -25.70 -0.81
N LEU A 205 -2.28 -24.42 -0.48
CA LEU A 205 -0.97 -23.80 -0.45
C LEU A 205 -0.08 -24.27 0.72
N PRO A 206 -0.57 -24.45 1.97
CA PRO A 206 0.29 -24.84 3.08
C PRO A 206 1.05 -26.16 2.87
N PRO A 207 0.42 -27.26 2.41
CA PRO A 207 1.14 -28.53 2.18
C PRO A 207 2.13 -28.42 1.00
N VAL A 208 1.85 -27.62 0.01
CA VAL A 208 2.77 -27.37 -1.13
C VAL A 208 3.98 -26.61 -0.65
N PHE A 209 3.77 -25.46 0.01
CA PHE A 209 4.87 -24.60 0.46
C PHE A 209 5.75 -25.27 1.54
N ARG A 210 5.18 -26.08 2.46
CA ARG A 210 5.97 -26.85 3.42
C ARG A 210 6.92 -27.84 2.77
N ARG A 211 6.54 -28.45 1.63
CA ARG A 211 7.39 -29.43 0.93
C ARG A 211 8.56 -28.80 0.18
N ILE A 212 8.44 -27.52 -0.14
CA ILE A 212 9.41 -26.79 -0.99
C ILE A 212 10.14 -25.70 -0.23
N ALA A 213 9.84 -25.49 1.06
CA ALA A 213 10.42 -24.42 1.88
C ALA A 213 11.96 -24.40 1.85
N ASP A 214 12.59 -25.58 1.78
CA ASP A 214 14.04 -25.71 1.72
C ASP A 214 14.66 -25.30 0.37
N ASN A 215 13.83 -25.28 -0.71
CA ASN A 215 14.30 -24.90 -2.04
C ASN A 215 13.75 -23.53 -2.44
N ARG A 216 14.51 -22.50 -2.13
CA ARG A 216 14.15 -21.10 -2.34
C ARG A 216 13.80 -20.74 -3.77
N GLN A 217 14.39 -21.39 -4.78
CA GLN A 217 14.11 -21.12 -6.19
C GLN A 217 12.75 -21.70 -6.61
N VAL A 218 12.48 -22.95 -6.22
CA VAL A 218 11.21 -23.62 -6.51
C VAL A 218 10.06 -22.91 -5.78
N PHE A 219 10.29 -22.45 -4.56
CA PHE A 219 9.34 -21.65 -3.79
C PHE A 219 8.88 -20.40 -4.55
N PHE A 220 9.84 -19.61 -5.03
CA PHE A 220 9.56 -18.41 -5.84
C PHE A 220 8.79 -18.73 -7.12
N LEU A 221 9.24 -19.77 -7.88
CA LEU A 221 8.59 -20.16 -9.14
C LEU A 221 7.14 -20.60 -8.92
N ILE A 222 6.84 -21.32 -7.85
CA ILE A 222 5.48 -21.75 -7.53
C ILE A 222 4.61 -20.55 -7.15
N ALA A 223 5.12 -19.59 -6.40
CA ALA A 223 4.38 -18.39 -6.06
C ALA A 223 4.05 -17.53 -7.29
N ILE A 224 5.01 -17.38 -8.20
CA ILE A 224 4.78 -16.67 -9.46
C ILE A 224 3.80 -17.45 -10.35
N SER A 225 3.94 -18.77 -10.46
CA SER A 225 3.00 -19.61 -11.21
C SER A 225 1.58 -19.53 -10.64
N TRP A 226 1.47 -19.42 -9.32
CA TRP A 226 0.19 -19.20 -8.64
C TRP A 226 -0.44 -17.84 -9.02
N ALA A 227 0.36 -16.76 -9.03
CA ALA A 227 -0.09 -15.45 -9.47
C ALA A 227 -0.59 -15.50 -10.93
N PHE A 228 0.20 -16.10 -11.83
CA PHE A 228 -0.18 -16.26 -13.23
C PHE A 228 -1.42 -17.13 -13.44
N LEU A 229 -1.64 -18.12 -12.60
CA LEU A 229 -2.87 -18.93 -12.66
C LEU A 229 -4.11 -18.06 -12.41
N PHE A 230 -4.08 -17.18 -11.41
CA PHE A 230 -5.19 -16.29 -11.12
C PHE A 230 -5.37 -15.20 -12.18
N VAL A 231 -4.28 -14.64 -12.68
CA VAL A 231 -4.29 -13.73 -13.83
C VAL A 231 -4.94 -14.41 -15.04
N PHE A 232 -4.50 -15.62 -15.39
CA PHE A 232 -5.05 -16.38 -16.52
C PHE A 232 -6.55 -16.70 -16.34
N VAL A 233 -6.96 -17.14 -15.15
CA VAL A 233 -8.37 -17.45 -14.87
C VAL A 233 -9.22 -16.18 -14.95
N SER A 234 -8.73 -15.04 -14.48
CA SER A 234 -9.44 -13.76 -14.55
C SER A 234 -9.59 -13.25 -15.97
N ASP A 235 -8.51 -13.23 -16.74
CA ASP A 235 -8.50 -12.82 -18.14
C ASP A 235 -9.35 -13.73 -19.03
N ASN A 236 -9.32 -15.03 -18.77
CA ASN A 236 -10.00 -16.04 -19.57
C ASN A 236 -11.29 -16.57 -18.92
N VAL A 237 -11.95 -15.80 -18.06
CA VAL A 237 -13.17 -16.23 -17.38
C VAL A 237 -14.27 -16.66 -18.35
N ASN A 238 -14.36 -16.06 -19.51
CA ASN A 238 -15.32 -16.41 -20.55
C ASN A 238 -15.10 -17.79 -21.16
N LEU A 239 -13.89 -18.37 -21.08
CA LEU A 239 -13.63 -19.75 -21.48
C LEU A 239 -14.51 -20.74 -20.68
N PHE A 240 -14.78 -20.41 -19.40
CA PHE A 240 -15.58 -21.20 -18.50
C PHE A 240 -17.08 -20.86 -18.55
N LEU A 241 -17.42 -19.60 -18.87
CA LEU A 241 -18.80 -19.10 -18.85
C LEU A 241 -19.53 -19.17 -20.19
N SER A 242 -18.82 -19.08 -21.32
CA SER A 242 -19.43 -19.13 -22.66
C SER A 242 -20.26 -20.41 -22.90
N PRO A 243 -19.85 -21.60 -22.43
CA PRO A 243 -20.70 -22.81 -22.54
C PRO A 243 -22.03 -22.71 -21.80
N LEU A 244 -22.13 -21.81 -20.81
CA LEU A 244 -23.36 -21.54 -20.03
C LEU A 244 -24.18 -20.39 -20.64
N GLY A 245 -23.74 -19.82 -21.76
CA GLY A 245 -24.39 -18.65 -22.37
C GLY A 245 -24.23 -17.35 -21.58
N ILE A 246 -23.21 -17.30 -20.71
CA ILE A 246 -22.90 -16.13 -19.87
C ILE A 246 -21.60 -15.50 -20.38
N THR A 247 -21.57 -14.19 -20.51
CA THR A 247 -20.34 -13.43 -20.74
C THR A 247 -20.10 -12.49 -19.56
N ALA A 248 -18.87 -12.46 -19.08
CA ALA A 248 -18.46 -11.56 -18.00
C ALA A 248 -17.00 -11.12 -18.20
N TYR A 249 -16.68 -9.99 -17.63
CA TYR A 249 -15.32 -9.49 -17.55
C TYR A 249 -14.85 -9.52 -16.09
N LEU A 250 -13.62 -9.96 -15.89
CA LEU A 250 -12.95 -9.88 -14.61
C LEU A 250 -11.57 -9.26 -14.85
N SER A 251 -11.15 -8.34 -14.00
CA SER A 251 -9.87 -7.69 -14.23
C SER A 251 -8.69 -8.60 -13.83
N ILE A 252 -7.62 -8.53 -14.61
CA ILE A 252 -6.35 -9.22 -14.37
C ILE A 252 -5.79 -8.80 -12.99
N GLU A 253 -5.91 -7.55 -12.68
CA GLU A 253 -5.45 -6.91 -11.46
C GLU A 253 -6.10 -7.54 -10.21
N MET A 254 -7.40 -7.73 -10.25
CA MET A 254 -8.14 -8.37 -9.16
C MET A 254 -7.68 -9.81 -8.95
N GLY A 255 -7.47 -10.56 -10.06
CA GLY A 255 -6.94 -11.92 -9.98
C GLY A 255 -5.56 -11.95 -9.31
N ALA A 256 -4.66 -11.08 -9.74
CA ALA A 256 -3.32 -10.97 -9.18
C ALA A 256 -3.35 -10.59 -7.68
N PHE A 257 -4.16 -9.62 -7.31
CA PHE A 257 -4.35 -9.21 -5.91
C PHE A 257 -4.84 -10.36 -5.03
N LEU A 258 -5.90 -11.07 -5.45
CA LEU A 258 -6.45 -12.20 -4.69
C LEU A 258 -5.45 -13.36 -4.57
N ALA A 259 -4.64 -13.60 -5.60
CA ALA A 259 -3.55 -14.57 -5.52
C ALA A 259 -2.52 -14.17 -4.44
N GLY A 260 -2.20 -12.87 -4.35
CA GLY A 260 -1.32 -12.32 -3.31
C GLY A 260 -1.92 -12.46 -1.92
N VAL A 261 -3.19 -12.10 -1.73
CA VAL A 261 -3.91 -12.24 -0.46
C VAL A 261 -3.95 -13.69 0.02
N ALA A 262 -4.08 -14.66 -0.90
CA ALA A 262 -4.03 -16.07 -0.54
C ALA A 262 -2.66 -16.47 0.05
N ILE A 263 -1.58 -15.91 -0.45
CA ILE A 263 -0.21 -16.15 0.04
C ILE A 263 0.08 -15.36 1.32
N ALA A 264 -0.50 -14.18 1.49
CA ALA A 264 -0.32 -13.33 2.68
C ALA A 264 -0.61 -14.04 4.01
N GLN A 265 -1.51 -15.03 3.98
CA GLN A 265 -1.87 -15.84 5.15
C GLN A 265 -0.82 -16.91 5.51
N LEU A 266 0.24 -17.06 4.71
CA LEU A 266 1.30 -18.04 4.92
C LEU A 266 2.50 -17.44 5.69
N PRO A 267 3.21 -18.22 6.50
CA PRO A 267 4.36 -17.73 7.29
C PRO A 267 5.53 -17.20 6.43
N TYR A 268 5.53 -17.52 5.15
CA TYR A 268 6.64 -17.23 4.21
C TYR A 268 6.41 -15.96 3.35
N SER A 269 5.38 -15.19 3.63
CA SER A 269 4.98 -14.03 2.82
C SER A 269 6.10 -12.98 2.69
N LYS A 270 6.84 -12.71 3.76
CA LYS A 270 7.94 -11.71 3.76
C LYS A 270 9.10 -12.10 2.82
N GLU A 271 9.54 -13.36 2.85
CA GLU A 271 10.61 -13.84 1.95
C GLU A 271 10.19 -13.72 0.48
N LEU A 272 8.91 -13.94 0.20
CA LEU A 272 8.38 -13.80 -1.15
C LEU A 272 8.31 -12.34 -1.59
N GLN A 273 7.90 -11.42 -0.71
CA GLN A 273 7.91 -9.98 -1.00
C GLN A 273 9.29 -9.51 -1.45
N ASP A 274 10.34 -9.84 -0.72
CA ASP A 274 11.71 -9.43 -1.03
C ASP A 274 12.19 -9.91 -2.42
N ARG A 275 11.64 -11.03 -2.91
CA ARG A 275 11.98 -11.60 -4.21
C ARG A 275 11.13 -11.07 -5.36
N VAL A 276 9.89 -10.72 -5.08
CA VAL A 276 8.94 -10.18 -6.08
C VAL A 276 9.20 -8.71 -6.33
N ASN A 277 9.64 -7.94 -5.32
CA ASN A 277 9.91 -6.51 -5.43
C ASN A 277 10.75 -6.12 -6.66
N PRO A 278 11.93 -6.72 -6.94
CA PRO A 278 12.74 -6.31 -8.08
C PRO A 278 12.07 -6.54 -9.44
N LEU A 279 11.26 -7.60 -9.55
CA LEU A 279 10.47 -7.86 -10.76
C LEU A 279 9.34 -6.85 -10.91
N THR A 280 8.67 -6.55 -9.81
CA THR A 280 7.61 -5.53 -9.77
C THR A 280 8.16 -4.19 -10.23
N ASP A 281 9.31 -3.76 -9.73
CA ASP A 281 9.94 -2.49 -10.13
C ASP A 281 10.25 -2.44 -11.62
N LEU A 282 10.76 -3.53 -12.20
CA LEU A 282 11.03 -3.62 -13.64
C LEU A 282 9.75 -3.45 -14.45
N PHE A 283 8.70 -4.19 -14.12
CA PHE A 283 7.44 -4.15 -14.86
C PHE A 283 6.67 -2.84 -14.66
N VAL A 284 6.71 -2.27 -13.44
CA VAL A 284 6.12 -0.95 -13.14
C VAL A 284 6.79 0.15 -13.97
N MET A 285 8.11 0.09 -14.15
CA MET A 285 8.83 0.99 -15.04
C MET A 285 8.30 0.90 -16.48
N ILE A 286 8.12 -0.33 -17.01
CA ILE A 286 7.55 -0.56 -18.34
C ILE A 286 6.12 -0.02 -18.39
N PHE A 287 5.30 -0.29 -17.38
CA PHE A 287 3.92 0.18 -17.29
C PHE A 287 3.81 1.70 -17.43
N PHE A 288 4.48 2.47 -16.56
CA PHE A 288 4.38 3.93 -16.60
C PHE A 288 4.96 4.53 -17.88
N THR A 289 6.00 3.92 -18.46
CA THR A 289 6.53 4.34 -19.76
C THR A 289 5.54 4.05 -20.87
N SER A 290 4.89 2.87 -20.86
CA SER A 290 3.92 2.46 -21.89
C SER A 290 2.63 3.29 -21.84
N VAL A 291 2.16 3.70 -20.67
CA VAL A 291 1.01 4.61 -20.53
C VAL A 291 1.23 5.90 -21.33
N ALA A 292 2.46 6.42 -21.30
CA ALA A 292 2.80 7.63 -22.05
C ALA A 292 3.06 7.39 -23.55
N LEU A 293 3.40 6.17 -23.97
CA LEU A 293 3.58 5.81 -25.38
C LEU A 293 2.25 5.77 -26.15
N SER A 294 1.13 5.51 -25.48
CA SER A 294 -0.19 5.42 -26.12
C SER A 294 -0.78 6.78 -26.52
N LEU A 295 -0.04 7.88 -26.32
CA LEU A 295 -0.48 9.24 -26.60
C LEU A 295 -0.25 9.62 -28.07
N ASP A 296 -1.30 10.10 -28.78
CA ASP A 296 -1.18 10.77 -30.07
C ASP A 296 -1.12 12.30 -29.87
N ALA A 297 -0.11 12.94 -30.44
CA ALA A 297 0.13 14.38 -30.24
C ALA A 297 -1.01 15.25 -30.81
N GLY A 298 -1.64 14.83 -31.91
CA GLY A 298 -2.72 15.58 -32.56
C GLY A 298 -3.99 15.63 -31.72
N GLU A 299 -4.34 14.52 -31.11
CA GLU A 299 -5.55 14.38 -30.29
C GLU A 299 -5.33 14.91 -28.86
N LEU A 300 -4.15 14.68 -28.30
CA LEU A 300 -3.79 15.04 -26.93
C LEU A 300 -3.91 16.54 -26.65
N PHE A 301 -3.48 17.37 -27.60
CA PHE A 301 -3.44 18.82 -27.42
C PHE A 301 -4.67 19.57 -27.93
N PHE A 302 -5.69 18.86 -28.42
CA PHE A 302 -6.89 19.52 -28.95
C PHE A 302 -7.65 20.30 -27.87
N TYR A 303 -7.83 19.71 -26.69
CA TYR A 303 -8.51 20.32 -25.52
C TYR A 303 -7.54 20.54 -24.35
N TRP A 304 -6.29 20.95 -24.59
CA TRP A 304 -5.29 21.05 -23.54
C TRP A 304 -5.63 22.08 -22.44
N GLN A 305 -6.27 23.20 -22.79
CA GLN A 305 -6.67 24.24 -21.84
C GLN A 305 -7.76 23.72 -20.90
N GLU A 306 -8.77 23.11 -21.49
CA GLU A 306 -9.87 22.48 -20.76
C GLU A 306 -9.37 21.34 -19.88
N ALA A 307 -8.39 20.56 -20.35
CA ALA A 307 -7.80 19.48 -19.59
C ALA A 307 -7.03 19.97 -18.34
N VAL A 308 -6.26 21.05 -18.47
CA VAL A 308 -5.57 21.67 -17.32
C VAL A 308 -6.58 22.20 -16.29
N ILE A 309 -7.61 22.90 -16.74
CA ILE A 309 -8.67 23.43 -15.86
C ILE A 309 -9.41 22.27 -15.17
N ALA A 310 -9.80 21.24 -15.92
CA ALA A 310 -10.47 20.07 -15.40
C ALA A 310 -9.59 19.32 -14.39
N ALA A 311 -8.30 19.12 -14.69
CA ALA A 311 -7.36 18.46 -13.79
C ALA A 311 -7.30 19.15 -12.43
N VAL A 312 -7.11 20.48 -12.41
CA VAL A 312 -7.08 21.25 -11.16
C VAL A 312 -8.41 21.17 -10.41
N ALA A 313 -9.52 21.36 -11.12
CA ALA A 313 -10.86 21.30 -10.52
C ALA A 313 -11.17 19.92 -9.93
N LEU A 314 -10.81 18.85 -10.64
CA LEU A 314 -10.99 17.47 -10.19
C LEU A 314 -10.11 17.13 -9.00
N MET A 315 -8.82 17.52 -9.00
CA MET A 315 -7.93 17.26 -7.87
C MET A 315 -8.45 17.92 -6.59
N ILE A 316 -8.83 19.20 -6.66
CA ILE A 316 -9.40 19.92 -5.51
C ILE A 316 -10.74 19.30 -5.10
N GLY A 317 -11.61 19.03 -6.06
CA GLY A 317 -12.94 18.48 -5.80
C GLY A 317 -12.88 17.07 -5.22
N LYS A 318 -12.01 16.20 -5.75
CA LYS A 318 -11.79 14.85 -5.21
C LYS A 318 -11.25 14.92 -3.78
N PHE A 319 -10.24 15.76 -3.52
CA PHE A 319 -9.74 15.95 -2.15
C PHE A 319 -10.87 16.33 -1.19
N LEU A 320 -11.68 17.33 -1.53
CA LEU A 320 -12.78 17.79 -0.67
C LEU A 320 -13.86 16.71 -0.46
N ILE A 321 -14.20 15.95 -1.52
CA ILE A 321 -15.19 14.87 -1.45
C ILE A 321 -14.68 13.74 -0.55
N PHE A 322 -13.44 13.27 -0.75
CA PHE A 322 -12.84 12.25 0.08
C PHE A 322 -12.70 12.70 1.53
N PHE A 323 -12.21 13.92 1.73
CA PHE A 323 -12.06 14.51 3.06
C PHE A 323 -13.38 14.57 3.83
N ALA A 324 -14.45 14.99 3.17
CA ALA A 324 -15.78 15.02 3.79
C ALA A 324 -16.32 13.63 4.10
N LEU A 325 -16.13 12.65 3.21
CA LEU A 325 -16.70 11.31 3.36
C LEU A 325 -15.88 10.46 4.36
N ILE A 326 -14.55 10.55 4.34
CA ILE A 326 -13.68 9.85 5.29
C ILE A 326 -13.87 10.44 6.69
N GLY A 327 -13.85 11.77 6.81
CA GLY A 327 -14.10 12.46 8.08
C GLY A 327 -15.50 12.15 8.65
N TRP A 328 -16.51 11.97 7.78
CA TRP A 328 -17.85 11.54 8.23
C TRP A 328 -17.84 10.14 8.85
N GLN A 329 -16.92 9.25 8.46
CA GLN A 329 -16.75 7.93 9.09
C GLN A 329 -16.03 8.00 10.43
N ARG A 330 -15.67 9.20 10.91
CA ARG A 330 -15.00 9.45 12.20
C ARG A 330 -13.59 8.89 12.32
N PHE A 331 -12.87 8.81 11.22
CA PHE A 331 -11.44 8.57 11.25
C PHE A 331 -10.70 9.80 11.82
N ASP A 332 -9.52 9.56 12.36
CA ASP A 332 -8.63 10.62 12.83
C ASP A 332 -8.26 11.61 11.71
N SER A 333 -7.76 12.78 12.12
CA SER A 333 -7.43 13.85 11.18
C SER A 333 -6.32 13.48 10.20
N GLU A 334 -5.35 12.67 10.62
CA GLU A 334 -4.24 12.21 9.81
C GLU A 334 -4.70 11.21 8.74
N THR A 335 -5.43 10.16 9.15
CA THR A 335 -6.05 9.20 8.22
C THR A 335 -6.99 9.89 7.22
N THR A 336 -7.77 10.86 7.69
CA THR A 336 -8.69 11.62 6.82
C THR A 336 -7.92 12.46 5.80
N PHE A 337 -6.84 13.11 6.21
CA PHE A 337 -6.03 13.94 5.32
C PHE A 337 -5.28 13.12 4.27
N PHE A 338 -4.49 12.13 4.71
CA PHE A 338 -3.69 11.32 3.78
C PHE A 338 -4.56 10.48 2.86
N GLY A 339 -5.60 9.80 3.36
CA GLY A 339 -6.54 9.04 2.53
C GLY A 339 -7.28 9.92 1.52
N SER A 340 -7.45 11.22 1.80
CA SER A 340 -8.03 12.15 0.82
C SER A 340 -7.00 12.65 -0.17
N LEU A 341 -5.79 12.95 0.29
CA LEU A 341 -4.71 13.50 -0.52
C LEU A 341 -4.20 12.47 -1.54
N TYR A 342 -4.14 11.22 -1.14
CA TYR A 342 -3.61 10.14 -1.98
C TYR A 342 -4.59 9.64 -3.04
N MET A 343 -5.86 10.07 -3.01
CA MET A 343 -6.91 9.66 -3.94
C MET A 343 -7.31 10.74 -4.96
N ILE A 344 -6.55 11.83 -5.10
CA ILE A 344 -6.91 13.00 -5.92
C ILE A 344 -6.75 12.80 -7.44
N GLN A 345 -5.92 11.86 -7.88
CA GLN A 345 -5.65 11.63 -9.31
C GLN A 345 -6.79 10.89 -10.00
N VAL A 346 -6.85 11.03 -11.32
CA VAL A 346 -7.70 10.25 -12.21
C VAL A 346 -6.96 8.96 -12.60
N SER A 347 -7.71 7.87 -12.80
CA SER A 347 -7.17 6.56 -13.17
C SER A 347 -6.94 6.42 -14.66
N GLU A 348 -5.98 5.57 -15.03
CA GLU A 348 -5.81 5.00 -16.37
C GLU A 348 -7.07 4.26 -16.85
N PHE A 349 -7.85 3.68 -15.95
CA PHE A 349 -9.15 3.08 -16.31
C PHE A 349 -10.15 4.09 -16.87
N GLY A 350 -10.03 5.37 -16.53
CA GLY A 350 -10.79 6.43 -17.18
C GLY A 350 -10.53 6.51 -18.69
N VAL A 351 -9.29 6.27 -19.11
CA VAL A 351 -8.91 6.21 -20.54
C VAL A 351 -9.51 4.96 -21.18
N VAL A 352 -9.51 3.81 -20.49
CA VAL A 352 -10.13 2.57 -20.98
C VAL A 352 -11.65 2.74 -21.15
N VAL A 353 -12.31 3.39 -20.19
CA VAL A 353 -13.73 3.75 -20.28
C VAL A 353 -14.00 4.65 -21.49
N ALA A 354 -13.14 5.65 -21.71
CA ALA A 354 -13.24 6.53 -22.89
C ALA A 354 -13.04 5.76 -24.21
N THR A 355 -12.07 4.88 -24.29
CA THR A 355 -11.84 4.03 -25.46
C THR A 355 -13.06 3.16 -25.77
N ALA A 356 -13.66 2.53 -24.76
CA ALA A 356 -14.88 1.75 -24.92
C ALA A 356 -16.07 2.63 -25.39
N ALA A 357 -16.16 3.87 -24.88
CA ALA A 357 -17.19 4.82 -25.29
C ALA A 357 -16.99 5.33 -26.72
N VAL A 358 -15.74 5.50 -27.19
CA VAL A 358 -15.42 5.80 -28.60
C VAL A 358 -15.83 4.63 -29.48
N ALA A 359 -15.46 3.40 -29.12
CA ALA A 359 -15.81 2.19 -29.86
C ALA A 359 -17.33 1.98 -29.97
N GLY A 360 -18.09 2.45 -28.96
CA GLY A 360 -19.56 2.43 -28.94
C GLY A 360 -20.24 3.65 -29.59
N ASP A 361 -19.52 4.54 -30.27
CA ASP A 361 -20.03 5.78 -30.87
C ASP A 361 -20.74 6.73 -29.88
N PHE A 362 -20.34 6.72 -28.61
CA PHE A 362 -20.88 7.63 -27.57
C PHE A 362 -20.17 8.98 -27.55
N ILE A 363 -18.85 8.99 -27.82
CA ILE A 363 -17.98 10.19 -27.79
C ILE A 363 -16.98 10.15 -28.97
N GLY A 364 -16.46 11.33 -29.33
CA GLY A 364 -15.39 11.46 -30.32
C GLY A 364 -14.00 11.14 -29.74
N VAL A 365 -13.03 10.90 -30.64
CA VAL A 365 -11.63 10.57 -30.30
C VAL A 365 -10.96 11.74 -29.55
N GLU A 366 -11.38 12.98 -29.80
CA GLU A 366 -10.87 14.19 -29.16
C GLU A 366 -11.13 14.18 -27.62
N ILE A 367 -12.22 13.53 -27.21
CA ILE A 367 -12.55 13.37 -25.78
C ILE A 367 -11.61 12.35 -25.12
N LEU A 368 -11.18 11.32 -25.87
CA LEU A 368 -10.17 10.38 -25.39
C LEU A 368 -8.84 11.10 -25.11
N GLY A 369 -8.39 11.97 -26.05
CA GLY A 369 -7.19 12.80 -25.85
C GLY A 369 -7.30 13.72 -24.62
N PHE A 370 -8.46 14.37 -24.45
CA PHE A 370 -8.75 15.18 -23.26
C PHE A 370 -8.62 14.36 -21.95
N LEU A 371 -9.29 13.20 -21.84
CA LEU A 371 -9.26 12.37 -20.65
C LEU A 371 -7.86 11.81 -20.36
N THR A 372 -7.13 11.43 -21.41
CA THR A 372 -5.74 10.96 -21.29
C THR A 372 -4.85 12.06 -20.73
N LEU A 373 -5.00 13.31 -21.22
CA LEU A 373 -4.22 14.43 -20.71
C LEU A 373 -4.58 14.78 -19.25
N VAL A 374 -5.87 14.74 -18.89
CA VAL A 374 -6.32 14.92 -17.49
C VAL A 374 -5.71 13.86 -16.59
N ALA A 375 -5.75 12.57 -16.99
CA ALA A 375 -5.15 11.48 -16.23
C ALA A 375 -3.64 11.68 -16.05
N LEU A 376 -2.92 12.00 -17.13
CA LEU A 376 -1.47 12.22 -17.11
C LEU A 376 -1.08 13.37 -16.17
N ILE A 377 -1.76 14.51 -16.25
CA ILE A 377 -1.51 15.68 -15.40
C ILE A 377 -1.77 15.31 -13.93
N THR A 378 -2.93 14.74 -13.64
CA THR A 378 -3.34 14.45 -12.26
C THR A 378 -2.46 13.37 -11.63
N MET A 379 -2.10 12.31 -12.36
CA MET A 379 -1.17 11.29 -11.89
C MET A 379 0.22 11.88 -11.61
N SER A 380 0.76 12.69 -12.53
CA SER A 380 2.08 13.30 -12.37
C SER A 380 2.13 14.27 -11.17
N VAL A 381 1.10 15.08 -11.01
CA VAL A 381 1.04 16.06 -9.90
C VAL A 381 0.80 15.35 -8.57
N SER A 382 -0.03 14.30 -8.53
CA SER A 382 -0.33 13.56 -7.29
C SER A 382 0.92 12.92 -6.66
N VAL A 383 1.87 12.46 -7.46
CA VAL A 383 3.12 11.89 -6.95
C VAL A 383 3.91 12.88 -6.08
N TYR A 384 3.86 14.17 -6.40
CA TYR A 384 4.45 15.20 -5.53
C TYR A 384 3.68 15.35 -4.22
N PHE A 385 2.36 15.21 -4.23
CA PHE A 385 1.55 15.24 -3.00
C PHE A 385 1.85 14.04 -2.09
N PHE A 386 2.14 12.87 -2.64
CA PHE A 386 2.66 11.75 -1.85
C PHE A 386 4.03 12.10 -1.24
N THR A 387 4.97 12.54 -2.07
CA THR A 387 6.34 12.82 -1.64
C THR A 387 6.44 13.90 -0.56
N TYR A 388 5.59 14.94 -0.65
CA TYR A 388 5.58 16.07 0.28
C TYR A 388 4.36 16.07 1.22
N GLY A 389 3.62 14.96 1.26
CA GLY A 389 2.35 14.84 2.02
C GLY A 389 2.52 15.18 3.48
N GLU A 390 3.59 14.73 4.12
CA GLU A 390 3.88 14.99 5.52
C GLU A 390 4.11 16.49 5.80
N ALA A 391 4.94 17.15 5.00
CA ALA A 391 5.16 18.57 5.15
C ALA A 391 3.89 19.42 4.88
N LEU A 392 2.97 18.89 4.08
CA LEU A 392 1.65 19.49 3.86
C LEU A 392 0.74 19.26 5.06
N TYR A 393 0.74 18.05 5.63
CA TYR A 393 -0.03 17.71 6.80
C TYR A 393 0.39 18.54 8.02
N GLU A 394 1.68 18.65 8.30
CA GLU A 394 2.20 19.49 9.40
C GLU A 394 1.66 20.94 9.34
N ARG A 395 1.50 21.49 8.12
CA ARG A 395 0.93 22.83 7.93
C ARG A 395 -0.59 22.87 8.01
N ALA A 396 -1.25 21.79 7.60
CA ALA A 396 -2.70 21.67 7.57
C ALA A 396 -3.29 21.22 8.92
N GLU A 397 -2.52 20.52 9.74
CA GLU A 397 -2.95 19.93 11.03
C GLU A 397 -3.77 20.90 11.89
N PRO A 398 -3.37 22.17 12.15
CA PRO A 398 -4.15 23.09 12.97
C PRO A 398 -5.55 23.40 12.41
N TYR A 399 -5.76 23.19 11.12
CA TYR A 399 -7.04 23.41 10.44
C TYR A 399 -7.84 22.11 10.37
N VAL A 400 -7.19 20.99 10.06
CA VAL A 400 -7.80 19.67 9.90
C VAL A 400 -8.29 19.12 11.23
N ALA A 401 -7.52 19.26 12.30
CA ALA A 401 -7.86 18.84 13.67
C ALA A 401 -9.15 19.50 14.20
N ARG A 402 -9.60 20.62 13.62
CA ARG A 402 -10.90 21.24 13.97
C ARG A 402 -12.12 20.44 13.50
N PHE A 403 -11.93 19.59 12.50
CA PHE A 403 -12.97 18.71 11.95
C PHE A 403 -12.93 17.32 12.59
N GLU A 404 -11.99 17.06 13.48
CA GLU A 404 -11.88 15.81 14.22
C GLU A 404 -13.12 15.65 15.13
N SER A 405 -13.80 14.53 14.97
CA SER A 405 -14.96 14.20 15.79
C SER A 405 -14.48 13.89 17.22
N THR A 406 -15.17 14.38 18.25
CA THR A 406 -14.91 14.05 19.66
C THR A 406 -15.11 12.57 20.00
N ASP A 407 -15.75 11.80 19.12
CA ASP A 407 -15.96 10.36 19.21
C ASP A 407 -15.14 9.63 18.11
N VAL A 408 -13.85 9.87 18.05
CA VAL A 408 -12.96 9.04 17.22
C VAL A 408 -13.06 7.59 17.71
N PHE A 409 -12.98 6.63 16.82
CA PHE A 409 -12.78 5.21 17.15
C PHE A 409 -11.50 5.07 17.97
N THR A 410 -11.57 5.44 19.22
CA THR A 410 -10.57 5.24 20.25
C THR A 410 -11.18 4.28 21.26
N GLU A 411 -10.55 3.15 21.44
CA GLU A 411 -10.64 2.44 22.70
C GLU A 411 -10.49 3.45 23.84
N GLU A 412 -11.15 3.23 24.96
CA GLU A 412 -11.23 4.12 26.12
C GLU A 412 -9.92 4.90 26.35
N LYS A 413 -9.98 6.24 26.34
CA LYS A 413 -8.84 7.10 26.66
C LYS A 413 -8.32 6.71 28.04
N ARG A 414 -7.27 5.91 28.07
CA ARG A 414 -6.52 5.65 29.29
C ARG A 414 -5.66 6.88 29.58
N GLU A 415 -5.86 7.49 30.74
CA GLU A 415 -4.95 8.54 31.19
C GLU A 415 -3.67 7.90 31.74
N TYR A 416 -2.64 7.83 30.92
CA TYR A 416 -1.32 7.39 31.37
C TYR A 416 -0.62 8.51 32.14
N LYS A 417 -0.07 8.17 33.28
CA LYS A 417 0.81 9.02 34.11
C LYS A 417 1.94 8.16 34.63
N ASP A 418 3.14 8.72 34.69
CA ASP A 418 4.34 8.05 35.21
C ASP A 418 4.49 6.65 34.58
N HIS A 419 4.53 6.58 33.24
CA HIS A 419 4.46 5.33 32.48
C HIS A 419 5.64 5.17 31.53
N ALA A 420 5.91 3.90 31.18
CA ALA A 420 6.88 3.53 30.15
C ALA A 420 6.17 3.19 28.84
N VAL A 421 6.74 3.62 27.71
CA VAL A 421 6.28 3.28 26.37
C VAL A 421 7.34 2.45 25.68
N VAL A 422 6.96 1.23 25.26
CA VAL A 422 7.82 0.32 24.48
C VAL A 422 7.29 0.27 23.07
N ILE A 423 8.16 0.56 22.10
CA ILE A 423 7.82 0.64 20.68
C ILE A 423 8.51 -0.50 19.94
N GLY A 424 7.69 -1.40 19.38
CA GLY A 424 8.10 -2.65 18.77
C GLY A 424 8.19 -3.79 19.80
N TYR A 425 7.59 -4.94 19.45
CA TYR A 425 7.68 -6.17 20.23
C TYR A 425 8.46 -7.23 19.47
N ASP A 426 9.73 -7.33 19.80
CA ASP A 426 10.69 -8.24 19.18
C ASP A 426 11.64 -8.86 20.23
N ASP A 427 12.65 -9.59 19.77
CA ASP A 427 13.61 -10.24 20.68
C ASP A 427 14.40 -9.25 21.54
N LEU A 428 14.55 -7.99 21.11
CA LEU A 428 15.23 -6.95 21.87
C LEU A 428 14.36 -6.46 23.04
N THR A 429 13.10 -6.17 22.78
CA THR A 429 12.18 -5.54 23.74
C THR A 429 11.45 -6.55 24.62
N ARG A 430 11.27 -7.78 24.17
CA ARG A 430 10.58 -8.85 24.92
C ARG A 430 11.12 -9.04 26.33
N ASN A 431 12.44 -9.12 26.48
CA ASN A 431 13.09 -9.34 27.78
C ASN A 431 13.04 -8.09 28.69
N VAL A 432 12.73 -6.92 28.13
CA VAL A 432 12.68 -5.66 28.87
C VAL A 432 11.29 -5.44 29.47
N LEU A 433 10.23 -6.02 28.89
CA LEU A 433 8.85 -5.81 29.35
C LEU A 433 8.66 -6.22 30.81
N THR A 434 9.10 -7.41 31.20
CA THR A 434 8.97 -7.90 32.58
C THR A 434 9.72 -7.00 33.57
N LEU A 435 10.90 -6.50 33.20
CA LEU A 435 11.66 -5.57 34.01
C LEU A 435 10.96 -4.23 34.20
N LEU A 436 10.31 -3.73 33.13
CA LEU A 436 9.60 -2.45 33.16
C LEU A 436 8.27 -2.55 33.92
N ASP A 437 7.57 -3.66 33.79
CA ASP A 437 6.32 -3.94 34.48
C ASP A 437 6.47 -3.94 36.02
N ASP A 438 7.60 -4.42 36.50
CA ASP A 438 7.94 -4.38 37.94
C ASP A 438 8.28 -2.96 38.46
N HIS A 439 8.56 -1.99 37.56
CA HIS A 439 9.07 -0.66 37.95
C HIS A 439 8.11 0.50 37.66
N TYR A 440 7.21 0.36 36.69
CA TYR A 440 6.28 1.42 36.27
C TYR A 440 4.85 0.98 36.56
N GLU A 441 4.03 1.89 37.12
CA GLU A 441 2.60 1.64 37.34
C GLU A 441 1.81 1.52 36.02
N GLY A 442 2.37 2.04 34.91
CA GLY A 442 1.83 1.93 33.57
C GLY A 442 2.91 1.50 32.56
N LEU A 443 2.65 0.47 31.80
CA LEU A 443 3.48 0.01 30.71
C LEU A 443 2.62 -0.13 29.46
N VAL A 444 2.97 0.62 28.41
CA VAL A 444 2.25 0.58 27.13
C VAL A 444 3.16 0.08 26.04
N VAL A 445 2.72 -0.93 25.31
CA VAL A 445 3.48 -1.50 24.18
C VAL A 445 2.79 -1.11 22.87
N VAL A 446 3.53 -0.50 21.96
CA VAL A 446 3.06 -0.17 20.60
C VAL A 446 3.68 -1.15 19.62
N ASP A 447 2.87 -1.86 18.87
CA ASP A 447 3.37 -2.73 17.81
C ASP A 447 2.52 -2.63 16.53
N ARG A 448 3.19 -2.76 15.38
CA ARG A 448 2.55 -2.73 14.05
C ARG A 448 1.90 -4.06 13.67
N ARG A 449 2.10 -5.10 14.44
CA ARG A 449 1.61 -6.45 14.20
C ARG A 449 0.44 -6.75 15.11
N ALA A 450 -0.71 -7.02 14.53
CA ALA A 450 -1.93 -7.31 15.27
C ALA A 450 -1.82 -8.59 16.12
N ASP A 451 -1.09 -9.61 15.63
CA ASP A 451 -0.83 -10.83 16.37
C ASP A 451 0.03 -10.62 17.63
N HIS A 452 0.97 -9.67 17.60
CA HIS A 452 1.74 -9.28 18.77
C HIS A 452 0.88 -8.55 19.81
N VAL A 453 0.04 -7.61 19.34
CA VAL A 453 -0.85 -6.86 20.22
C VAL A 453 -1.88 -7.78 20.89
N GLU A 454 -2.43 -8.76 20.14
CA GLU A 454 -3.34 -9.78 20.70
C GLU A 454 -2.64 -10.60 21.78
N GLN A 455 -1.42 -11.11 21.52
CA GLN A 455 -0.62 -11.86 22.50
C GLN A 455 -0.30 -11.04 23.75
N LEU A 456 0.10 -9.76 23.59
CA LEU A 456 0.41 -8.86 24.70
C LEU A 456 -0.84 -8.55 25.54
N THR A 457 -1.98 -8.33 24.89
CA THR A 457 -3.25 -8.08 25.55
C THR A 457 -3.73 -9.31 26.33
N GLU A 458 -3.60 -10.52 25.74
CA GLU A 458 -3.89 -11.79 26.42
C GLU A 458 -2.95 -12.03 27.62
N ALA A 459 -1.71 -11.53 27.54
CA ALA A 459 -0.73 -11.59 28.64
C ALA A 459 -0.94 -10.48 29.68
N GLY A 460 -1.96 -9.60 29.53
CA GLY A 460 -2.31 -8.57 30.49
C GLY A 460 -1.59 -7.23 30.31
N TYR A 461 -0.78 -7.07 29.26
CA TYR A 461 -0.14 -5.79 28.96
C TYR A 461 -1.08 -4.82 28.23
N ASP A 462 -0.93 -3.54 28.50
CA ASP A 462 -1.52 -2.50 27.67
C ASP A 462 -0.81 -2.46 26.33
N ALA A 463 -1.49 -2.91 25.28
CA ALA A 463 -0.91 -2.97 23.94
C ALA A 463 -1.75 -2.15 22.95
N VAL A 464 -1.08 -1.34 22.15
CA VAL A 464 -1.69 -0.46 21.15
C VAL A 464 -1.24 -0.92 19.77
N PHE A 465 -2.20 -1.27 18.92
CA PHE A 465 -1.94 -1.59 17.53
C PHE A 465 -1.75 -0.31 16.73
N GLY A 466 -0.60 -0.14 16.09
CA GLY A 466 -0.36 0.98 15.20
C GLY A 466 1.10 1.29 14.97
N ASP A 467 1.31 2.33 14.16
CA ASP A 467 2.63 2.87 13.88
C ASP A 467 2.89 4.09 14.76
N ILE A 468 3.97 4.07 15.51
CA ILE A 468 4.39 5.22 16.33
C ILE A 468 4.74 6.45 15.48
N GLY A 469 5.02 6.26 14.18
CA GLY A 469 5.12 7.33 13.20
C GLY A 469 3.84 8.16 13.08
N SER A 470 2.67 7.58 13.42
CA SER A 470 1.38 8.27 13.43
C SER A 470 1.19 9.18 14.64
N GLY A 471 0.74 10.41 14.41
CA GLY A 471 0.45 11.38 15.48
C GLY A 471 -0.68 10.93 16.41
N SER A 472 -1.66 10.16 15.89
CA SER A 472 -2.76 9.61 16.70
C SER A 472 -2.22 8.60 17.72
N ILE A 473 -1.38 7.66 17.29
CA ILE A 473 -0.80 6.64 18.18
C ILE A 473 0.07 7.30 19.25
N ARG A 474 0.90 8.29 18.90
CA ARG A 474 1.69 9.04 19.90
C ARG A 474 0.84 9.76 20.94
N LYS A 475 -0.35 10.25 20.54
CA LYS A 475 -1.33 10.84 21.48
C LYS A 475 -2.02 9.78 22.33
N ASP A 476 -2.37 8.64 21.75
CA ASP A 476 -3.07 7.55 22.44
C ASP A 476 -2.20 6.94 23.55
N VAL A 477 -0.91 6.79 23.30
CA VAL A 477 0.05 6.33 24.33
C VAL A 477 0.60 7.44 25.20
N ALA A 478 0.07 8.65 25.07
CA ALA A 478 0.51 9.85 25.81
C ALA A 478 2.04 10.04 25.80
N LEU A 479 2.69 9.82 24.64
CA LEU A 479 4.15 9.81 24.48
C LEU A 479 4.83 11.02 25.11
N LYS A 480 4.20 12.19 25.05
CA LYS A 480 4.70 13.43 25.63
C LYS A 480 4.79 13.41 27.17
N LYS A 481 4.11 12.47 27.83
CA LYS A 481 4.06 12.33 29.29
C LYS A 481 4.75 11.06 29.78
N ALA A 482 5.38 10.31 28.88
CA ALA A 482 6.11 9.09 29.23
C ALA A 482 7.40 9.44 29.97
N ASP A 483 7.71 8.71 31.04
CA ASP A 483 8.97 8.86 31.77
C ASP A 483 10.11 8.11 31.07
N LEU A 484 9.77 6.99 30.42
CA LEU A 484 10.71 6.17 29.64
C LEU A 484 10.09 5.82 28.30
N VAL A 485 10.89 5.96 27.26
CA VAL A 485 10.55 5.50 25.91
C VAL A 485 11.67 4.58 25.40
N VAL A 486 11.31 3.35 25.05
CA VAL A 486 12.23 2.36 24.47
C VAL A 486 11.71 1.97 23.10
N SER A 487 12.53 2.13 22.07
CA SER A 487 12.15 1.76 20.70
C SER A 487 13.15 0.79 20.08
N SER A 488 12.65 -0.33 19.56
CA SER A 488 13.42 -1.26 18.72
C SER A 488 13.30 -0.94 17.22
N SER A 489 12.75 0.21 16.86
CA SER A 489 12.75 0.65 15.47
C SER A 489 14.11 1.20 15.09
N ASP A 490 14.74 0.60 14.08
CA ASP A 490 16.03 1.02 13.51
C ASP A 490 15.92 2.16 12.49
N GLN A 491 14.71 2.72 12.31
CA GLN A 491 14.43 3.80 11.36
C GLN A 491 14.76 5.17 11.97
N LEU A 492 15.73 5.87 11.40
CA LEU A 492 16.17 7.19 11.87
C LEU A 492 15.03 8.23 11.93
N GLU A 493 14.09 8.17 10.98
CA GLU A 493 12.95 9.08 10.94
C GLU A 493 12.02 8.89 12.14
N ILE A 494 11.72 7.64 12.49
CA ILE A 494 10.89 7.29 13.64
C ILE A 494 11.56 7.75 14.93
N GLY A 495 12.85 7.43 15.12
CA GLY A 495 13.62 7.90 16.27
C GLY A 495 13.61 9.43 16.41
N THR A 496 13.76 10.13 15.28
CA THR A 496 13.72 11.60 15.26
C THR A 496 12.34 12.15 15.65
N ARG A 497 11.26 11.51 15.22
CA ARG A 497 9.89 11.92 15.58
C ARG A 497 9.60 11.68 17.05
N ILE A 498 10.01 10.55 17.60
CA ILE A 498 9.90 10.26 19.03
C ILE A 498 10.56 11.36 19.84
N LEU A 499 11.82 11.71 19.53
CA LEU A 499 12.57 12.75 20.22
C LEU A 499 11.94 14.15 20.17
N ARG A 500 11.21 14.46 19.10
CA ARG A 500 10.52 15.78 18.99
C ARG A 500 9.31 15.90 19.88
N GLU A 501 8.66 14.78 20.21
CA GLU A 501 7.38 14.77 20.93
C GLU A 501 7.50 14.32 22.38
N THR A 502 8.59 13.66 22.77
CA THR A 502 8.90 13.35 24.17
C THR A 502 9.26 14.59 24.96
N SER A 503 9.02 14.57 26.27
CA SER A 503 9.44 15.63 27.18
C SER A 503 10.96 15.65 27.35
N ASP A 504 11.54 16.81 27.64
CA ASP A 504 12.97 16.94 27.99
C ASP A 504 13.34 16.16 29.28
N ASP A 505 12.36 15.82 30.11
CA ASP A 505 12.55 15.04 31.34
C ASP A 505 12.41 13.52 31.10
N SER A 506 11.99 13.09 29.91
CA SER A 506 11.82 11.68 29.56
C SER A 506 13.16 11.03 29.23
N THR A 507 13.38 9.82 29.69
CA THR A 507 14.52 8.99 29.23
C THR A 507 14.18 8.31 27.92
N VAL A 508 14.98 8.51 26.87
CA VAL A 508 14.71 7.98 25.54
C VAL A 508 15.82 7.04 25.09
N ILE A 509 15.45 5.80 24.82
CA ILE A 509 16.35 4.73 24.34
C ILE A 509 15.89 4.31 22.94
N LEU A 510 16.73 4.48 21.94
CA LEU A 510 16.41 4.18 20.54
C LEU A 510 17.40 3.20 19.93
N GLU A 511 16.95 2.40 18.98
CA GLU A 511 17.81 1.56 18.17
C GLU A 511 18.33 2.32 16.95
N ALA A 512 19.58 2.07 16.56
CA ALA A 512 20.16 2.56 15.33
C ALA A 512 20.85 1.44 14.55
N LYS A 513 20.65 1.43 13.24
CA LYS A 513 21.22 0.44 12.34
C LYS A 513 22.69 0.69 12.02
N THR A 514 23.07 1.96 11.92
CA THR A 514 24.41 2.41 11.52
C THR A 514 25.02 3.36 12.56
N ASP A 515 26.35 3.45 12.56
CA ASP A 515 27.08 4.42 13.40
C ASP A 515 26.71 5.88 13.07
N GLU A 516 26.36 6.14 11.81
CA GLU A 516 25.96 7.46 11.35
C GLU A 516 24.59 7.84 11.94
N ASP A 517 23.62 6.93 11.89
CA ASP A 517 22.29 7.11 12.49
C ASP A 517 22.40 7.30 14.00
N ALA A 518 23.23 6.49 14.66
CA ALA A 518 23.47 6.60 16.10
C ALA A 518 24.01 7.99 16.49
N ARG A 519 24.95 8.54 15.73
CA ARG A 519 25.46 9.90 15.97
C ARG A 519 24.35 10.95 15.83
N VAL A 520 23.54 10.85 14.78
CA VAL A 520 22.44 11.78 14.55
C VAL A 520 21.44 11.74 15.70
N LEU A 521 21.12 10.54 16.23
CA LEU A 521 20.20 10.39 17.36
C LEU A 521 20.78 11.00 18.65
N TYR A 522 22.07 10.76 18.94
CA TYR A 522 22.74 11.39 20.09
C TYR A 522 22.82 12.91 19.97
N GLU A 523 23.12 13.44 18.77
CA GLU A 523 23.12 14.89 18.53
C GLU A 523 21.74 15.54 18.73
N ARG A 524 20.67 14.75 18.62
CA ARG A 524 19.28 15.20 18.83
C ARG A 524 18.75 14.98 20.24
N GLY A 525 19.56 14.42 21.14
CA GLY A 525 19.23 14.34 22.56
C GLY A 525 18.73 12.97 23.03
N THR A 526 18.99 11.89 22.29
CA THR A 526 18.73 10.54 22.80
C THR A 526 19.67 10.24 23.97
N ASP A 527 19.12 9.67 25.07
CA ASP A 527 19.93 9.30 26.23
C ASP A 527 20.80 8.06 25.99
N TYR A 528 20.25 7.10 25.23
CA TYR A 528 21.00 5.90 24.88
C TYR A 528 20.59 5.37 23.50
N VAL A 529 21.61 4.97 22.70
CA VAL A 529 21.35 4.33 21.39
C VAL A 529 21.82 2.88 21.45
N ILE A 530 20.89 1.98 21.14
CA ILE A 530 21.15 0.55 21.00
C ILE A 530 21.68 0.30 19.59
N GLN A 531 22.85 -0.32 19.50
CA GLN A 531 23.40 -0.84 18.25
C GLN A 531 23.52 -2.35 18.38
N SER A 532 22.45 -3.06 18.04
CA SER A 532 22.32 -4.53 18.26
C SER A 532 23.46 -5.33 17.65
N VAL A 533 23.91 -4.95 16.45
CA VAL A 533 25.03 -5.61 15.76
C VAL A 533 26.36 -5.36 16.48
N SER A 534 26.60 -4.14 16.96
CA SER A 534 27.83 -3.81 17.71
C SER A 534 27.89 -4.56 19.03
N LEU A 535 26.78 -4.56 19.78
CA LEU A 535 26.68 -5.31 21.04
C LEU A 535 26.90 -6.82 20.85
N ALA A 536 26.31 -7.39 19.79
CA ALA A 536 26.52 -8.79 19.44
C ALA A 536 27.97 -9.08 19.05
N SER A 537 28.62 -8.16 18.34
CA SER A 537 30.03 -8.24 17.93
C SER A 537 30.96 -8.19 19.13
N ASP A 538 30.74 -7.29 20.09
CA ASP A 538 31.52 -7.16 21.30
C ASP A 538 31.38 -8.41 22.17
N ARG A 539 30.15 -8.90 22.36
CA ARG A 539 29.91 -10.18 23.07
C ARG A 539 30.60 -11.35 22.41
N LEU A 540 30.55 -11.46 21.07
CA LEU A 540 31.27 -12.49 20.34
C LEU A 540 32.79 -12.37 20.53
N ALA A 541 33.33 -11.16 20.49
CA ALA A 541 34.74 -10.92 20.71
C ALA A 541 35.18 -11.33 22.11
N ASP A 542 34.38 -11.03 23.14
CA ASP A 542 34.66 -11.45 24.53
C ASP A 542 34.55 -12.97 24.70
N THR A 543 33.56 -13.61 24.07
CA THR A 543 33.41 -15.07 24.05
C THR A 543 34.60 -15.73 23.35
N LEU A 544 35.07 -15.17 22.22
CA LEU A 544 36.26 -15.68 21.53
C LEU A 544 37.54 -15.47 22.34
N ARG A 545 37.70 -14.37 23.07
CA ARG A 545 38.83 -14.18 23.99
C ARG A 545 38.84 -15.23 25.07
N ALA A 546 37.70 -15.50 25.73
CA ALA A 546 37.58 -16.53 26.73
C ALA A 546 37.96 -17.93 26.20
N LEU A 547 37.56 -18.23 24.95
CA LEU A 547 37.92 -19.47 24.26
C LEU A 547 39.43 -19.55 23.98
N LEU A 548 40.03 -18.47 23.47
CA LEU A 548 41.45 -18.41 23.09
C LEU A 548 42.38 -18.41 24.31
N ASP A 549 41.92 -17.88 25.45
CA ASP A 549 42.65 -17.87 26.72
C ASP A 549 42.48 -19.16 27.50
N GLU A 550 41.86 -20.20 26.91
CA GLU A 550 41.59 -21.52 27.51
C GLU A 550 40.94 -21.41 28.91
N SER A 551 40.03 -20.42 29.07
CA SER A 551 39.35 -20.17 30.35
C SER A 551 38.05 -20.97 30.46
N ASP A 552 37.71 -21.43 31.67
CA ASP A 552 36.43 -22.10 31.97
C ASP A 552 35.21 -21.18 31.67
N ALA A 553 35.43 -19.87 31.56
CA ALA A 553 34.40 -18.87 31.27
C ALA A 553 33.70 -19.07 29.90
N PHE A 554 34.40 -19.70 28.92
CA PHE A 554 33.76 -20.04 27.64
C PHE A 554 32.72 -21.14 27.84
N GLU A 555 33.08 -22.23 28.55
CA GLU A 555 32.16 -23.35 28.79
C GLU A 555 30.97 -22.92 29.64
N GLU A 556 31.19 -22.09 30.68
CA GLU A 556 30.12 -21.52 31.51
C GLU A 556 29.18 -20.63 30.68
N THR A 557 29.71 -19.77 29.80
CA THR A 557 28.91 -18.91 28.94
C THR A 557 28.10 -19.73 27.92
N ALA A 558 28.73 -20.69 27.26
CA ALA A 558 28.06 -21.55 26.29
C ALA A 558 26.99 -22.44 26.93
N GLN A 559 27.22 -22.96 28.13
CA GLN A 559 26.20 -23.71 28.87
C GLN A 559 25.02 -22.84 29.27
N ARG A 560 25.26 -21.64 29.80
CA ARG A 560 24.21 -20.70 30.18
C ARG A 560 23.36 -20.28 28.98
N ASP A 561 24.00 -19.96 27.85
CA ASP A 561 23.26 -19.54 26.63
C ASP A 561 22.48 -20.74 26.05
N ALA A 562 23.02 -21.97 26.16
CA ALA A 562 22.27 -23.16 25.75
C ALA A 562 21.10 -23.50 26.70
N GLU A 563 21.20 -23.20 27.97
CA GLU A 563 20.10 -23.36 28.95
C GLU A 563 19.00 -22.37 28.71
N LEU A 564 19.32 -21.09 28.45
CA LEU A 564 18.35 -20.05 28.07
C LEU A 564 17.56 -20.39 26.79
N LEU A 565 18.20 -21.07 25.82
CA LEU A 565 17.53 -21.54 24.61
C LEU A 565 16.69 -22.80 24.81
N ARG A 566 16.94 -23.60 25.86
CA ARG A 566 16.16 -24.81 26.17
C ARG A 566 14.85 -24.51 26.89
N ASP A 567 14.79 -23.40 27.60
CA ASP A 567 13.57 -22.94 28.27
C ASP A 567 13.25 -21.52 27.84
N PRO A 568 12.69 -21.35 26.64
CA PRO A 568 12.32 -20.01 26.15
C PRO A 568 11.04 -19.53 26.86
N GLN A 569 11.14 -19.15 28.14
CA GLN A 569 9.98 -18.69 28.91
C GLN A 569 10.18 -17.33 29.57
N PRO A 570 9.75 -16.23 28.90
CA PRO A 570 9.29 -15.08 29.66
C PRO A 570 7.76 -15.07 29.92
N PHE A 571 6.94 -15.79 29.14
CA PHE A 571 5.47 -15.72 29.25
C PHE A 571 4.83 -16.68 30.26
N ARG A 572 5.50 -17.74 30.68
CA ARG A 572 4.91 -18.71 31.59
C ARG A 572 4.81 -18.18 33.02
N ASP A 573 5.76 -17.38 33.45
CA ASP A 573 5.78 -16.80 34.79
C ASP A 573 4.67 -15.78 35.00
N VAL A 574 4.28 -15.04 33.95
CA VAL A 574 3.17 -14.07 34.01
C VAL A 574 1.83 -14.80 34.02
N HIS A 575 1.68 -15.86 33.22
CA HIS A 575 0.45 -16.65 33.17
C HIS A 575 0.23 -17.46 34.47
N GLU A 576 1.29 -18.00 35.07
CA GLU A 576 1.22 -18.73 36.33
C GLU A 576 0.87 -17.80 37.50
N ARG A 577 1.40 -16.56 37.56
CA ARG A 577 1.02 -15.55 38.57
C ARG A 577 -0.44 -15.11 38.44
N MET A 578 -0.95 -14.91 37.21
CA MET A 578 -2.37 -14.56 37.02
C MET A 578 -3.33 -15.69 37.40
N VAL A 579 -2.92 -16.95 37.28
CA VAL A 579 -3.76 -18.09 37.70
C VAL A 579 -3.72 -18.25 39.23
N GLU A 580 -2.61 -17.97 39.87
CA GLU A 580 -2.50 -18.00 41.35
C GLU A 580 -3.31 -16.87 42.02
N ASP A 581 -3.36 -15.66 41.42
CA ASP A 581 -4.16 -14.51 41.93
C ASP A 581 -5.68 -14.68 41.68
N LEU A 582 -6.11 -15.60 40.84
CA LEU A 582 -7.53 -15.89 40.60
C LEU A 582 -8.07 -17.02 41.50
N ASP A 583 -7.19 -17.77 42.19
CA ASP A 583 -7.56 -18.86 43.11
C ASP A 583 -7.47 -18.43 44.62
N ASP A 584 -7.02 -17.20 44.92
CA ASP A 584 -7.14 -16.56 46.24
C ASP A 584 -8.28 -15.51 46.23
#